data_605923fb7ec8c0bbd8b827e2e1490822
#
_entry.id   605923fb7ec8c0bbd8b827e2e1490822
#
_cell.length_a   1.000
_cell.length_b   1.000
_cell.length_c   1.000
_cell.angle_alpha   90.00
_cell.angle_beta   90.00
_cell.angle_gamma   90.00
#
_symmetry.space_group_name_H-M   'P 1'
#
loop_
_entity.id
_entity.type
_entity.pdbx_description
1 polymer ?
#
loop_
_entity_poly.entity_id
_entity_poly.type
_entity_poly.pdbx_seq_one_letter_code
_entity_poly.pdbx_strand_id
1 'polypeptide(L)'
;MKTLETNDWMILNSIIYKIYTTEDADIMREQFLEQMKMVLDFDSADFFLADRKESKHLIKPVTYNCDDESSMYDEMNSNRGIVYSGKSLVYRETDMISDEKRVQTEYYQKVYRPNNWHYAIQMILGRNKEFLGVVTFYRTIGKDNFQYDDIFILDMLKDHLAFRLYKDGQQKDERAEKLTITEVTEKYELTKREHTILQLLMQGKDNHTICEELSISVNTCLLYTSPSPRDRG
;
A
#
# COMPACT_ATOMS: atom_id res chain seq x y z
N MET A 1 0.21 -25.88 -19.97
CA MET A 1 -0.72 -25.19 -19.06
C MET A 1 -1.18 -26.22 -18.03
N LYS A 2 -0.79 -26.05 -16.77
CA LYS A 2 -1.20 -26.93 -15.67
C LYS A 2 -2.72 -26.80 -15.53
N THR A 3 -3.44 -27.90 -15.59
CA THR A 3 -4.87 -27.87 -15.28
C THR A 3 -5.01 -27.73 -13.78
N LEU A 4 -5.63 -26.63 -13.31
CA LEU A 4 -5.93 -26.46 -11.90
C LEU A 4 -6.94 -27.54 -11.46
N GLU A 5 -6.62 -28.23 -10.38
CA GLU A 5 -7.48 -29.23 -9.78
C GLU A 5 -8.57 -28.57 -8.93
N THR A 6 -9.62 -29.33 -8.58
CA THR A 6 -10.71 -28.83 -7.72
C THR A 6 -10.18 -28.23 -6.42
N ASN A 7 -9.15 -28.85 -5.84
CA ASN A 7 -8.53 -28.36 -4.60
C ASN A 7 -7.85 -27.00 -4.78
N ASP A 8 -7.16 -26.77 -5.91
CA ASP A 8 -6.53 -25.48 -6.20
C ASP A 8 -7.59 -24.38 -6.28
N TRP A 9 -8.72 -24.64 -6.94
CA TRP A 9 -9.85 -23.72 -7.00
C TRP A 9 -10.45 -23.41 -5.64
N MET A 10 -10.57 -24.39 -4.76
CA MET A 10 -11.06 -24.19 -3.38
C MET A 10 -10.10 -23.30 -2.58
N ILE A 11 -8.79 -23.51 -2.73
CA ILE A 11 -7.77 -22.69 -2.06
C ILE A 11 -7.81 -21.25 -2.60
N LEU A 12 -7.84 -21.06 -3.92
CA LEU A 12 -7.92 -19.72 -4.52
C LEU A 12 -9.20 -18.98 -4.06
N ASN A 13 -10.33 -19.64 -4.02
CA ASN A 13 -11.57 -19.06 -3.49
C ASN A 13 -11.45 -18.68 -2.01
N SER A 14 -10.78 -19.50 -1.20
CA SER A 14 -10.50 -19.19 0.21
C SER A 14 -9.59 -17.96 0.36
N ILE A 15 -8.56 -17.85 -0.48
CA ILE A 15 -7.67 -16.68 -0.51
C ILE A 15 -8.48 -15.42 -0.85
N ILE A 16 -9.29 -15.47 -1.91
CA ILE A 16 -10.15 -14.35 -2.31
C ILE A 16 -11.10 -13.97 -1.17
N TYR A 17 -11.75 -14.94 -0.55
CA TYR A 17 -12.63 -14.68 0.59
C TYR A 17 -11.91 -13.93 1.71
N LYS A 18 -10.71 -14.36 2.09
CA LYS A 18 -9.93 -13.72 3.15
C LYS A 18 -9.44 -12.32 2.78
N ILE A 19 -9.10 -12.06 1.52
CA ILE A 19 -8.76 -10.71 1.04
C ILE A 19 -9.90 -9.73 1.38
N TYR A 20 -11.15 -10.16 1.30
CA TYR A 20 -12.29 -9.27 1.52
C TYR A 20 -12.83 -9.26 2.96
N THR A 21 -12.61 -10.30 3.73
CA THR A 21 -13.22 -10.47 5.06
C THR A 21 -12.27 -10.22 6.22
N THR A 22 -10.95 -10.25 6.00
CA THR A 22 -9.99 -9.91 7.06
C THR A 22 -9.99 -8.39 7.23
N GLU A 23 -10.36 -7.89 8.40
CA GLU A 23 -10.51 -6.45 8.67
C GLU A 23 -9.17 -5.72 8.62
N ASP A 24 -8.17 -6.24 9.32
CA ASP A 24 -6.83 -5.65 9.35
C ASP A 24 -6.05 -5.94 8.07
N ALA A 25 -5.53 -4.88 7.44
CA ALA A 25 -4.83 -4.98 6.16
C ALA A 25 -3.43 -5.63 6.30
N ASP A 26 -2.78 -5.51 7.44
CA ASP A 26 -1.47 -6.09 7.66
C ASP A 26 -1.61 -7.59 7.91
N ILE A 27 -2.58 -8.00 8.73
CA ILE A 27 -2.97 -9.42 8.92
C ILE A 27 -3.42 -10.05 7.59
N MET A 28 -4.19 -9.34 6.79
CA MET A 28 -4.62 -9.83 5.46
C MET A 28 -3.41 -10.12 4.57
N ARG A 29 -2.40 -9.24 4.55
CA ARG A 29 -1.17 -9.43 3.73
C ARG A 29 -0.34 -10.61 4.23
N GLU A 30 -0.17 -10.77 5.55
CA GLU A 30 0.50 -11.92 6.15
C GLU A 30 -0.19 -13.24 5.74
N GLN A 31 -1.49 -13.33 5.97
CA GLN A 31 -2.28 -14.51 5.61
C GLN A 31 -2.25 -14.79 4.10
N PHE A 32 -2.21 -13.75 3.27
CA PHE A 32 -2.08 -13.91 1.82
C PHE A 32 -0.77 -14.59 1.46
N LEU A 33 0.37 -14.12 1.96
CA LEU A 33 1.67 -14.73 1.68
C LEU A 33 1.73 -16.19 2.18
N GLU A 34 1.23 -16.47 3.39
CA GLU A 34 1.19 -17.83 3.94
C GLU A 34 0.35 -18.78 3.08
N GLN A 35 -0.85 -18.35 2.66
CA GLN A 35 -1.74 -19.20 1.87
C GLN A 35 -1.27 -19.43 0.45
N MET A 36 -0.52 -18.49 -0.13
CA MET A 36 0.07 -18.68 -1.44
C MET A 36 0.99 -19.89 -1.53
N LYS A 37 1.59 -20.35 -0.42
CA LYS A 37 2.37 -21.60 -0.36
C LYS A 37 1.60 -22.84 -0.78
N MET A 38 0.28 -22.82 -0.69
CA MET A 38 -0.56 -23.97 -1.05
C MET A 38 -0.77 -24.11 -2.57
N VAL A 39 -0.57 -23.03 -3.33
CA VAL A 39 -0.84 -23.01 -4.78
C VAL A 39 0.36 -22.59 -5.61
N LEU A 40 1.38 -21.99 -4.99
CA LEU A 40 2.59 -21.48 -5.63
C LEU A 40 3.83 -22.02 -4.89
N ASP A 41 4.78 -22.61 -5.63
CA ASP A 41 6.08 -22.96 -5.06
C ASP A 41 7.00 -21.73 -5.06
N PHE A 42 7.39 -21.29 -3.86
CA PHE A 42 8.35 -20.22 -3.64
C PHE A 42 9.06 -20.44 -2.31
N ASP A 43 10.18 -19.77 -2.05
CA ASP A 43 10.96 -19.94 -0.81
C ASP A 43 10.77 -18.76 0.13
N SER A 44 10.73 -17.55 -0.41
CA SER A 44 10.56 -16.30 0.34
C SER A 44 9.61 -15.37 -0.42
N ALA A 45 9.01 -14.42 0.27
CA ALA A 45 8.16 -13.42 -0.35
C ALA A 45 8.14 -12.12 0.47
N ASP A 46 7.84 -11.02 -0.21
CA ASP A 46 7.55 -9.74 0.40
C ASP A 46 6.27 -9.11 -0.17
N PHE A 47 5.64 -8.25 0.63
CA PHE A 47 4.48 -7.49 0.24
C PHE A 47 4.61 -6.06 0.79
N PHE A 48 4.93 -5.13 -0.08
CA PHE A 48 5.04 -3.71 0.23
C PHE A 48 3.81 -2.94 -0.19
N LEU A 49 3.48 -1.90 0.57
CA LEU A 49 2.50 -0.88 0.16
C LEU A 49 3.22 0.31 -0.46
N ALA A 50 2.57 0.98 -1.40
CA ALA A 50 3.04 2.27 -1.89
C ALA A 50 2.78 3.37 -0.85
N ASP A 51 3.73 4.29 -0.68
CA ASP A 51 3.48 5.52 0.05
C ASP A 51 2.57 6.43 -0.78
N ARG A 52 1.43 6.80 -0.21
CA ARG A 52 0.45 7.67 -0.88
C ARG A 52 0.90 9.12 -0.97
N LYS A 53 1.76 9.56 -0.05
CA LYS A 53 2.29 10.94 -0.05
C LYS A 53 3.45 11.07 -1.02
N GLU A 54 4.32 10.06 -1.05
CA GLU A 54 5.45 9.97 -1.94
C GLU A 54 5.33 8.70 -2.77
N SER A 55 4.55 8.73 -3.86
CA SER A 55 4.18 7.59 -4.71
C SER A 55 5.37 6.78 -5.27
N LYS A 56 6.59 7.12 -4.91
CA LYS A 56 7.84 6.47 -5.32
C LYS A 56 8.46 5.58 -4.24
N HIS A 57 7.94 5.64 -3.01
CA HIS A 57 8.48 4.86 -1.89
C HIS A 57 7.56 3.69 -1.54
N LEU A 58 8.19 2.60 -1.15
CA LEU A 58 7.53 1.41 -0.62
C LEU A 58 7.61 1.45 0.91
N ILE A 59 6.50 1.16 1.54
CA ILE A 59 6.35 1.24 3.00
C ILE A 59 5.69 -0.03 3.55
N LYS A 60 5.79 -0.21 4.84
CA LYS A 60 5.09 -1.25 5.61
C LYS A 60 5.28 -2.65 5.02
N PRO A 61 6.52 -3.16 4.94
CA PRO A 61 6.75 -4.50 4.46
C PRO A 61 6.05 -5.54 5.35
N VAL A 62 5.51 -6.56 4.70
CA VAL A 62 5.16 -7.84 5.30
C VAL A 62 6.00 -8.88 4.57
N THR A 63 6.73 -9.71 5.30
CA THR A 63 7.68 -10.66 4.73
C THR A 63 7.31 -12.10 5.10
N TYR A 64 7.69 -13.03 4.24
CA TYR A 64 7.59 -14.46 4.47
C TYR A 64 8.96 -15.08 4.25
N ASN A 65 9.53 -15.67 5.30
CA ASN A 65 10.82 -16.35 5.28
C ASN A 65 11.99 -15.51 4.71
N CYS A 66 11.99 -14.20 4.98
CA CYS A 66 13.10 -13.28 4.69
C CYS A 66 13.03 -12.08 5.62
N ASP A 67 14.18 -11.39 5.75
CA ASP A 67 14.28 -10.15 6.47
C ASP A 67 13.76 -8.98 5.65
N ASP A 68 13.48 -7.85 6.31
CA ASP A 68 13.04 -6.62 5.67
C ASP A 68 14.23 -5.90 5.02
N GLU A 69 14.34 -6.03 3.71
CA GLU A 69 15.36 -5.37 2.87
C GLU A 69 14.82 -4.08 2.20
N SER A 70 13.80 -3.46 2.78
CA SER A 70 13.03 -2.35 2.18
C SER A 70 13.88 -1.18 1.70
N SER A 71 14.96 -0.83 2.42
CA SER A 71 15.82 0.30 2.09
C SER A 71 16.60 0.12 0.77
N MET A 72 16.85 -1.12 0.35
CA MET A 72 17.59 -1.41 -0.89
C MET A 72 16.68 -1.52 -2.10
N TYR A 73 15.38 -1.82 -1.91
CA TYR A 73 14.42 -2.00 -3.00
C TYR A 73 14.14 -0.68 -3.74
N ASP A 74 14.01 0.42 -3.01
CA ASP A 74 13.63 1.73 -3.57
C ASP A 74 14.74 2.35 -4.44
N GLU A 75 16.00 2.18 -4.07
CA GLU A 75 17.12 2.83 -4.76
C GLU A 75 17.51 2.12 -6.06
N MET A 76 17.31 0.80 -6.14
CA MET A 76 17.93 -0.04 -7.16
C MET A 76 16.95 -0.60 -8.19
N ASN A 77 15.63 -0.42 -8.02
CA ASN A 77 14.65 -1.01 -8.91
C ASN A 77 14.60 -0.30 -10.29
N SER A 78 15.12 -0.97 -11.32
CA SER A 78 15.15 -0.48 -12.70
C SER A 78 13.77 -0.48 -13.39
N ASN A 79 12.75 -1.12 -12.82
CA ASN A 79 11.42 -1.31 -13.41
C ASN A 79 10.42 -0.20 -13.07
N ARG A 80 10.89 0.95 -12.62
CA ARG A 80 10.06 2.10 -12.18
C ARG A 80 8.95 2.51 -13.16
N GLY A 81 9.19 2.43 -14.45
CA GLY A 81 8.19 2.80 -15.46
C GLY A 81 6.93 1.91 -15.46
N ILE A 82 7.09 0.63 -15.13
CA ILE A 82 5.98 -0.35 -15.07
C ILE A 82 5.18 -0.14 -13.78
N VAL A 83 5.87 0.06 -12.67
CA VAL A 83 5.29 0.32 -11.35
C VAL A 83 4.35 1.53 -11.40
N TYR A 84 4.74 2.60 -12.10
CA TYR A 84 3.94 3.83 -12.18
C TYR A 84 2.86 3.84 -13.26
N SER A 85 2.62 2.74 -13.96
CA SER A 85 1.52 2.66 -14.94
C SER A 85 0.13 2.79 -14.30
N GLY A 86 0.02 2.58 -12.98
CA GLY A 86 -1.24 2.57 -12.24
C GLY A 86 -2.18 1.44 -12.66
N LYS A 87 -1.62 0.37 -13.26
CA LYS A 87 -2.31 -0.86 -13.63
C LYS A 87 -1.67 -2.04 -12.91
N SER A 88 -2.49 -3.02 -12.54
CA SER A 88 -1.97 -4.27 -12.01
C SER A 88 -1.33 -5.10 -13.12
N LEU A 89 -0.18 -5.70 -12.81
CA LEU A 89 0.59 -6.54 -13.73
C LEU A 89 1.32 -7.65 -12.97
N VAL A 90 1.40 -8.83 -13.54
CA VAL A 90 2.25 -9.93 -13.07
C VAL A 90 3.30 -10.24 -14.12
N TYR A 91 4.56 -10.33 -13.71
CA TYR A 91 5.68 -10.66 -14.60
C TYR A 91 6.84 -11.32 -13.84
N ARG A 92 7.64 -12.09 -14.53
CA ARG A 92 8.94 -12.57 -14.02
C ARG A 92 10.01 -11.53 -14.37
N GLU A 93 11.00 -11.36 -13.52
CA GLU A 93 12.13 -10.47 -13.86
C GLU A 93 12.82 -10.88 -15.17
N THR A 94 12.88 -12.18 -15.44
CA THR A 94 13.48 -12.73 -16.68
C THR A 94 12.68 -12.42 -17.94
N ASP A 95 11.44 -11.94 -17.83
CA ASP A 95 10.67 -11.44 -18.98
C ASP A 95 11.15 -10.03 -19.42
N MET A 96 11.82 -9.30 -18.50
CA MET A 96 12.28 -7.93 -18.71
C MET A 96 13.77 -7.84 -19.04
N ILE A 97 14.57 -8.73 -18.46
CA ILE A 97 16.03 -8.75 -18.63
C ILE A 97 16.50 -10.21 -18.69
N SER A 98 17.42 -10.53 -19.62
CA SER A 98 17.97 -11.89 -19.69
C SER A 98 18.73 -12.25 -18.40
N ASP A 99 18.73 -13.52 -18.05
CA ASP A 99 19.33 -14.00 -16.81
C ASP A 99 20.84 -13.68 -16.74
N GLU A 100 21.56 -13.77 -17.86
CA GLU A 100 22.99 -13.45 -17.95
C GLU A 100 23.27 -11.99 -17.58
N LYS A 101 22.40 -11.07 -17.98
CA LYS A 101 22.53 -9.64 -17.64
C LYS A 101 22.07 -9.36 -16.22
N ARG A 102 20.99 -10.01 -15.80
CA ARG A 102 20.38 -9.81 -14.48
C ARG A 102 21.36 -10.16 -13.35
N VAL A 103 22.03 -11.31 -13.43
CA VAL A 103 23.00 -11.75 -12.41
C VAL A 103 24.22 -10.84 -12.30
N GLN A 104 24.49 -9.99 -13.29
CA GLN A 104 25.58 -9.00 -13.27
C GLN A 104 25.15 -7.67 -12.67
N THR A 105 23.86 -7.44 -12.42
CA THR A 105 23.38 -6.19 -11.83
C THR A 105 23.82 -6.03 -10.37
N GLU A 106 24.03 -4.81 -9.96
CA GLU A 106 24.35 -4.48 -8.57
C GLU A 106 23.23 -4.95 -7.63
N TYR A 107 21.97 -4.83 -8.06
CA TYR A 107 20.81 -5.32 -7.33
C TYR A 107 20.87 -6.83 -7.06
N TYR A 108 21.16 -7.62 -8.07
CA TYR A 108 21.33 -9.07 -7.88
C TYR A 108 22.45 -9.40 -6.91
N GLN A 109 23.61 -8.73 -7.02
CA GLN A 109 24.77 -9.02 -6.19
C GLN A 109 24.59 -8.59 -4.73
N LYS A 110 23.86 -7.50 -4.48
CA LYS A 110 23.67 -6.95 -3.14
C LYS A 110 22.42 -7.47 -2.43
N VAL A 111 21.38 -7.82 -3.18
CA VAL A 111 20.07 -8.23 -2.61
C VAL A 111 19.81 -9.73 -2.81
N TYR A 112 19.89 -10.22 -4.03
CA TYR A 112 19.52 -11.61 -4.32
C TYR A 112 20.53 -12.61 -3.77
N ARG A 113 21.79 -12.41 -4.08
CA ARG A 113 22.85 -13.35 -3.74
C ARG A 113 23.02 -13.58 -2.23
N PRO A 114 23.03 -12.56 -1.37
CA PRO A 114 23.11 -12.77 0.08
C PRO A 114 21.93 -13.56 0.65
N ASN A 115 20.74 -13.39 0.07
CA ASN A 115 19.51 -14.08 0.46
C ASN A 115 19.34 -15.46 -0.21
N ASN A 116 20.35 -15.92 -0.97
CA ASN A 116 20.29 -17.15 -1.75
C ASN A 116 19.14 -17.18 -2.78
N TRP A 117 18.63 -16.02 -3.20
CA TRP A 117 17.59 -15.90 -4.21
C TRP A 117 18.17 -15.95 -5.62
N HIS A 118 17.38 -16.49 -6.56
CA HIS A 118 17.75 -16.47 -7.97
C HIS A 118 16.63 -15.95 -8.86
N TYR A 119 15.44 -16.48 -8.77
CA TYR A 119 14.32 -16.04 -9.58
C TYR A 119 13.28 -15.30 -8.75
N ALA A 120 12.65 -14.30 -9.38
CA ALA A 120 11.51 -13.60 -8.79
C ALA A 120 10.37 -13.46 -9.80
N ILE A 121 9.16 -13.53 -9.26
CA ILE A 121 7.92 -13.13 -9.92
C ILE A 121 7.29 -11.99 -9.13
N GLN A 122 6.93 -10.92 -9.82
CA GLN A 122 6.39 -9.71 -9.21
C GLN A 122 4.94 -9.50 -9.61
N MET A 123 4.13 -9.12 -8.63
CA MET A 123 2.74 -8.70 -8.81
C MET A 123 2.65 -7.21 -8.43
N ILE A 124 2.62 -6.35 -9.42
CA ILE A 124 2.35 -4.92 -9.24
C ILE A 124 0.86 -4.74 -9.02
N LEU A 125 0.49 -3.99 -8.00
CA LEU A 125 -0.88 -3.68 -7.66
C LEU A 125 -1.16 -2.21 -7.98
N GLY A 126 -2.07 -1.98 -8.92
CA GLY A 126 -2.47 -0.65 -9.34
C GLY A 126 -3.95 -0.59 -9.69
N ARG A 127 -4.59 0.54 -9.40
CA ARG A 127 -6.00 0.81 -9.71
C ARG A 127 -6.24 2.30 -9.91
N ASN A 128 -7.07 2.65 -10.88
CA ASN A 128 -7.44 4.04 -11.17
C ASN A 128 -6.24 4.98 -11.36
N LYS A 129 -5.18 4.49 -12.01
CA LYS A 129 -3.89 5.17 -12.23
C LYS A 129 -3.07 5.41 -10.93
N GLU A 130 -3.46 4.79 -9.84
CA GLU A 130 -2.74 4.83 -8.57
C GLU A 130 -1.94 3.54 -8.39
N PHE A 131 -0.66 3.67 -8.03
CA PHE A 131 0.16 2.54 -7.59
C PHE A 131 -0.13 2.27 -6.12
N LEU A 132 -0.44 1.03 -5.76
CA LEU A 132 -0.92 0.65 -4.44
C LEU A 132 0.08 -0.21 -3.65
N GLY A 133 0.94 -0.94 -4.36
CA GLY A 133 1.92 -1.81 -3.75
C GLY A 133 2.46 -2.85 -4.69
N VAL A 134 3.35 -3.68 -4.18
CA VAL A 134 3.99 -4.79 -4.90
C VAL A 134 4.09 -6.01 -4.01
N VAL A 135 3.89 -7.18 -4.60
CA VAL A 135 4.18 -8.48 -3.98
C VAL A 135 5.23 -9.17 -4.81
N THR A 136 6.28 -9.66 -4.16
CA THR A 136 7.35 -10.41 -4.83
C THR A 136 7.46 -11.79 -4.20
N PHE A 137 7.56 -12.81 -5.03
CA PHE A 137 7.85 -14.20 -4.62
C PHE A 137 9.20 -14.60 -5.18
N TYR A 138 10.03 -15.22 -4.36
CA TYR A 138 11.40 -15.59 -4.68
C TYR A 138 11.58 -17.11 -4.69
N ARG A 139 12.42 -17.59 -5.62
CA ARG A 139 12.96 -18.95 -5.62
C ARG A 139 14.48 -18.90 -5.43
N THR A 140 14.99 -19.83 -4.62
CA THR A 140 16.41 -19.93 -4.31
C THR A 140 17.24 -20.44 -5.49
N ILE A 141 18.55 -20.23 -5.41
CA ILE A 141 19.52 -20.77 -6.38
C ILE A 141 19.36 -22.28 -6.47
N GLY A 142 19.31 -22.81 -7.70
CA GLY A 142 19.15 -24.24 -7.99
C GLY A 142 17.71 -24.68 -8.25
N LYS A 143 16.71 -23.83 -8.02
CA LYS A 143 15.32 -24.08 -8.46
C LYS A 143 15.08 -23.63 -9.89
N ASP A 144 14.06 -24.18 -10.52
CA ASP A 144 13.56 -23.72 -11.82
C ASP A 144 12.85 -22.36 -11.70
N ASN A 145 12.88 -21.59 -12.80
CA ASN A 145 12.16 -20.33 -12.89
C ASN A 145 10.65 -20.53 -12.79
N PHE A 146 9.95 -19.47 -12.38
CA PHE A 146 8.49 -19.43 -12.42
C PHE A 146 7.96 -19.67 -13.84
N GLN A 147 6.85 -20.40 -13.93
CA GLN A 147 6.23 -20.78 -15.19
C GLN A 147 5.03 -19.87 -15.52
N TYR A 148 4.49 -20.00 -16.73
CA TYR A 148 3.29 -19.25 -17.10
C TYR A 148 2.07 -19.61 -16.26
N ASP A 149 2.01 -20.82 -15.72
CA ASP A 149 0.95 -21.25 -14.80
C ASP A 149 1.04 -20.50 -13.46
N ASP A 150 2.24 -20.18 -12.98
CA ASP A 150 2.46 -19.36 -11.81
C ASP A 150 1.96 -17.91 -12.04
N ILE A 151 2.29 -17.35 -13.22
CA ILE A 151 1.77 -16.03 -13.64
C ILE A 151 0.24 -16.03 -13.65
N PHE A 152 -0.37 -17.07 -14.21
CA PHE A 152 -1.83 -17.18 -14.32
C PHE A 152 -2.51 -17.20 -12.95
N ILE A 153 -1.97 -17.94 -11.97
CA ILE A 153 -2.48 -17.98 -10.59
C ILE A 153 -2.45 -16.59 -9.97
N LEU A 154 -1.32 -15.90 -10.09
CA LEU A 154 -1.16 -14.55 -9.52
C LEU A 154 -2.04 -13.53 -10.25
N ASP A 155 -2.19 -13.68 -11.57
CA ASP A 155 -3.02 -12.80 -12.39
C ASP A 155 -4.50 -12.84 -11.99
N MET A 156 -5.00 -13.99 -11.56
CA MET A 156 -6.35 -14.13 -11.02
C MET A 156 -6.54 -13.36 -9.70
N LEU A 157 -5.48 -13.16 -8.91
CA LEU A 157 -5.56 -12.56 -7.58
C LEU A 157 -5.23 -11.06 -7.55
N LYS A 158 -4.45 -10.56 -8.53
CA LYS A 158 -3.94 -9.18 -8.53
C LYS A 158 -5.03 -8.11 -8.40
N ASP A 159 -6.13 -8.28 -9.13
CA ASP A 159 -7.21 -7.28 -9.14
C ASP A 159 -8.06 -7.31 -7.86
N HIS A 160 -8.15 -8.45 -7.19
CA HIS A 160 -8.78 -8.56 -5.87
C HIS A 160 -7.97 -7.81 -4.81
N LEU A 161 -6.65 -8.01 -4.79
CA LEU A 161 -5.75 -7.29 -3.89
C LEU A 161 -5.75 -5.79 -4.19
N ALA A 162 -5.61 -5.40 -5.45
CA ALA A 162 -5.62 -4.00 -5.85
C ALA A 162 -6.93 -3.31 -5.45
N PHE A 163 -8.08 -3.97 -5.63
CA PHE A 163 -9.37 -3.44 -5.22
C PHE A 163 -9.44 -3.26 -3.70
N ARG A 164 -8.98 -4.26 -2.93
CA ARG A 164 -8.98 -4.20 -1.47
C ARG A 164 -8.10 -3.05 -0.95
N LEU A 165 -6.85 -2.95 -1.43
CA LEU A 165 -5.94 -1.88 -1.00
C LEU A 165 -6.45 -0.49 -1.39
N TYR A 166 -7.04 -0.35 -2.57
CA TYR A 166 -7.65 0.89 -3.00
C TYR A 166 -8.78 1.32 -2.07
N LYS A 167 -9.69 0.40 -1.72
CA LYS A 167 -10.77 0.65 -0.77
C LYS A 167 -10.28 1.04 0.62
N ASP A 168 -9.32 0.30 1.15
CA ASP A 168 -8.75 0.58 2.48
C ASP A 168 -8.13 1.97 2.52
N GLY A 169 -7.51 2.39 1.43
CA GLY A 169 -6.97 3.72 1.30
C GLY A 169 -8.05 4.80 1.28
N GLN A 170 -9.11 4.65 0.50
CA GLN A 170 -10.22 5.60 0.44
C GLN A 170 -10.89 5.76 1.82
N GLN A 171 -11.10 4.67 2.54
CA GLN A 171 -11.69 4.72 3.88
C GLN A 171 -10.79 5.44 4.90
N LYS A 172 -9.46 5.32 4.77
CA LYS A 172 -8.53 6.06 5.62
C LYS A 172 -8.55 7.55 5.33
N ASP A 173 -8.63 7.94 4.05
CA ASP A 173 -8.73 9.33 3.64
C ASP A 173 -10.06 9.95 4.13
N GLU A 174 -11.19 9.25 3.94
CA GLU A 174 -12.49 9.69 4.46
C GLU A 174 -12.52 9.81 5.99
N ARG A 175 -11.84 8.92 6.72
CA ARG A 175 -11.72 9.01 8.18
C ARG A 175 -10.80 10.15 8.59
N ALA A 176 -9.73 10.40 7.86
CA ALA A 176 -8.83 11.52 8.11
C ALA A 176 -9.52 12.88 7.86
N GLU A 177 -10.41 12.94 6.85
CA GLU A 177 -11.23 14.13 6.60
C GLU A 177 -12.36 14.31 7.65
N LYS A 178 -12.81 13.21 8.25
CA LYS A 178 -13.86 13.21 9.30
C LYS A 178 -13.27 13.10 10.72
N LEU A 179 -12.14 13.74 11.00
CA LEU A 179 -11.67 13.87 12.36
C LEU A 179 -12.78 14.48 13.21
N THR A 180 -13.14 13.82 14.29
CA THR A 180 -14.08 14.39 15.26
C THR A 180 -13.50 15.66 15.87
N ILE A 181 -14.35 16.59 16.31
CA ILE A 181 -13.91 17.82 16.97
C ILE A 181 -12.94 17.49 18.15
N THR A 182 -13.20 16.40 18.85
CA THR A 182 -12.35 15.94 19.96
C THR A 182 -10.95 15.54 19.48
N GLU A 183 -10.84 14.75 18.41
CA GLU A 183 -9.56 14.34 17.83
C GLU A 183 -8.77 15.52 17.26
N VAL A 184 -9.46 16.49 16.64
CA VAL A 184 -8.83 17.76 16.19
C VAL A 184 -8.31 18.54 17.38
N THR A 185 -9.11 18.65 18.46
CA THR A 185 -8.74 19.38 19.68
C THR A 185 -7.49 18.78 20.32
N GLU A 186 -7.42 17.45 20.44
CA GLU A 186 -6.26 16.74 20.99
C GLU A 186 -5.03 16.85 20.08
N LYS A 187 -5.20 16.61 18.79
CA LYS A 187 -4.11 16.60 17.81
C LYS A 187 -3.44 17.95 17.63
N TYR A 188 -4.21 19.04 17.68
CA TYR A 188 -3.73 20.41 17.49
C TYR A 188 -3.67 21.22 18.77
N GLU A 189 -3.85 20.57 19.93
CA GLU A 189 -3.80 21.19 21.27
C GLU A 189 -4.68 22.45 21.37
N LEU A 190 -5.89 22.38 20.80
CA LEU A 190 -6.78 23.53 20.77
C LEU A 190 -7.23 23.92 22.18
N THR A 191 -7.20 25.20 22.46
CA THR A 191 -7.76 25.77 23.70
C THR A 191 -9.28 25.55 23.72
N LYS A 192 -9.88 25.60 24.94
CA LYS A 192 -11.34 25.47 25.10
C LYS A 192 -12.11 26.44 24.21
N ARG A 193 -11.56 27.63 23.97
CA ARG A 193 -12.20 28.66 23.17
C ARG A 193 -12.12 28.34 21.67
N GLU A 194 -10.97 27.89 21.20
CA GLU A 194 -10.79 27.43 19.82
C GLU A 194 -11.64 26.19 19.51
N HIS A 195 -11.75 25.28 20.46
CA HIS A 195 -12.66 24.14 20.37
C HIS A 195 -14.13 24.59 20.17
N THR A 196 -14.60 25.56 20.97
CA THR A 196 -15.96 26.06 20.86
C THR A 196 -16.20 26.76 19.53
N ILE A 197 -15.26 27.57 19.06
CA ILE A 197 -15.35 28.24 17.75
C ILE A 197 -15.41 27.20 16.62
N LEU A 198 -14.53 26.19 16.63
CA LEU A 198 -14.53 25.12 15.68
C LEU A 198 -15.87 24.38 15.66
N GLN A 199 -16.44 24.11 16.83
CA GLN A 199 -17.75 23.47 16.98
C GLN A 199 -18.88 24.27 16.30
N LEU A 200 -18.89 25.59 16.49
CA LEU A 200 -19.87 26.49 15.88
C LEU A 200 -19.70 26.59 14.35
N LEU A 201 -18.45 26.63 13.87
CA LEU A 201 -18.14 26.60 12.42
C LEU A 201 -18.63 25.30 11.77
N MET A 202 -18.43 24.15 12.41
CA MET A 202 -18.90 22.85 11.90
C MET A 202 -20.44 22.74 11.92
N GLN A 203 -21.13 23.52 12.74
CA GLN A 203 -22.61 23.68 12.69
C GLN A 203 -23.06 24.61 11.56
N GLY A 204 -22.14 25.14 10.76
CA GLY A 204 -22.47 26.06 9.65
C GLY A 204 -22.81 27.48 10.06
N LYS A 205 -22.45 27.88 11.30
CA LYS A 205 -22.69 29.25 11.77
C LYS A 205 -21.69 30.20 11.13
N ASP A 206 -22.18 31.37 10.71
CA ASP A 206 -21.34 32.43 10.20
C ASP A 206 -20.56 33.17 11.30
N ASN A 207 -19.58 33.96 10.91
CA ASN A 207 -18.74 34.71 11.85
C ASN A 207 -19.52 35.68 12.72
N HIS A 208 -20.62 36.26 12.22
CA HIS A 208 -21.45 37.20 12.98
C HIS A 208 -22.18 36.48 14.12
N THR A 209 -22.82 35.35 13.81
CA THR A 209 -23.50 34.51 14.79
C THR A 209 -22.53 33.97 15.87
N ILE A 210 -21.32 33.57 15.46
CA ILE A 210 -20.27 33.11 16.40
C ILE A 210 -19.86 34.24 17.35
N CYS A 211 -19.69 35.46 16.82
CA CYS A 211 -19.33 36.63 17.63
C CYS A 211 -20.40 36.96 18.66
N GLU A 212 -21.67 36.90 18.28
CA GLU A 212 -22.79 37.14 19.20
C GLU A 212 -22.87 36.07 20.27
N GLU A 213 -22.83 34.79 19.94
CA GLU A 213 -22.92 33.69 20.90
C GLU A 213 -21.75 33.67 21.91
N LEU A 214 -20.56 34.04 21.48
CA LEU A 214 -19.37 34.04 22.31
C LEU A 214 -19.08 35.40 22.96
N SER A 215 -19.92 36.42 22.68
CA SER A 215 -19.73 37.79 23.13
C SER A 215 -18.32 38.33 22.84
N ILE A 216 -17.86 38.16 21.60
CA ILE A 216 -16.54 38.61 21.12
C ILE A 216 -16.68 39.58 19.96
N SER A 217 -15.66 40.43 19.78
CA SER A 217 -15.62 41.31 18.60
C SER A 217 -15.39 40.54 17.29
N VAL A 218 -15.89 41.07 16.16
CA VAL A 218 -15.65 40.50 14.84
C VAL A 218 -14.15 40.36 14.56
N ASN A 219 -13.34 41.31 14.98
CA ASN A 219 -11.87 41.24 14.82
C ASN A 219 -11.25 40.07 15.60
N THR A 220 -11.77 39.78 16.80
CA THR A 220 -11.33 38.64 17.60
C THR A 220 -11.75 37.32 16.95
N CYS A 221 -12.96 37.25 16.38
CA CYS A 221 -13.42 36.08 15.65
C CYS A 221 -12.56 35.82 14.40
N LEU A 222 -12.24 36.85 13.63
CA LEU A 222 -11.39 36.73 12.43
C LEU A 222 -9.97 36.25 12.74
N LEU A 223 -9.42 36.54 13.93
CA LEU A 223 -8.12 35.98 14.34
C LEU A 223 -8.14 34.45 14.46
N TYR A 224 -9.27 33.86 14.79
CA TYR A 224 -9.44 32.42 14.90
C TYR A 224 -9.91 31.74 13.60
N THR A 225 -10.57 32.48 12.71
CA THR A 225 -11.16 31.93 11.49
C THR A 225 -10.38 32.24 10.21
N SER A 226 -9.38 33.12 10.26
CA SER A 226 -8.52 33.48 9.13
C SER A 226 -7.22 32.67 9.19
N PRO A 227 -6.70 32.21 8.02
CA PRO A 227 -5.40 31.55 7.96
C PRO A 227 -4.29 32.49 8.47
N SER A 228 -3.39 31.97 9.29
CA SER A 228 -2.26 32.74 9.83
C SER A 228 -1.40 33.32 8.69
N PRO A 229 -0.87 34.54 8.82
CA PRO A 229 0.08 35.10 7.85
C PRO A 229 1.34 34.24 7.66
N ARG A 230 1.63 33.31 8.58
CA ARG A 230 2.76 32.38 8.50
C ARG A 230 2.56 31.22 7.52
N ASP A 231 1.32 30.96 7.10
CA ASP A 231 0.99 29.87 6.17
C ASP A 231 0.99 30.33 4.70
N ARG A 232 1.42 31.56 4.40
CA ARG A 232 1.53 32.14 3.06
C ARG A 232 2.98 32.21 2.52
N GLY A 233 3.84 31.35 3.05
CA GLY A 233 5.24 31.24 2.60
C GLY A 233 5.47 30.06 1.70
#